data_4c6253346f436c15736c24436c7073b8
#
_entry.id   4c6253346f436c15736c24436c7073b8
#
_cell.length_a   1.000
_cell.length_b   1.000
_cell.length_c   1.000
_cell.angle_alpha   90.00
_cell.angle_beta   90.00
_cell.angle_gamma   90.00
#
_symmetry.space_group_name_H-M   'P 1'
#
loop_
_entity.id
_entity.type
_entity.pdbx_description
1 polymer ?
#
loop_
_entity_poly.entity_id
_entity_poly.type
_entity_poly.pdbx_seq_one_letter_code
_entity_poly.pdbx_strand_id
1 'polypeptide(L)'
;QLIQNNTLDYIIVDYPFAYLNSEMQKFIDVTIFIDTPLDIAMARRILRDFKEGTIDEIHNDLEHYMTYARKAYLEAIHTVKPNSDIILDGSLSVSEIINHAVEELGRREVIVNG
;
A
#
# COMPACT_ATOMS: atom_id res chain seq x y z
N GLN A 1 22.14 -4.49 -8.72
CA GLN A 1 20.89 -4.88 -8.10
C GLN A 1 20.78 -4.33 -6.69
N LEU A 2 19.63 -3.71 -6.40
CA LEU A 2 19.42 -3.12 -5.07
C LEU A 2 19.40 -4.17 -3.97
N ILE A 3 18.84 -5.34 -4.25
CA ILE A 3 18.72 -6.42 -3.25
C ILE A 3 20.08 -6.93 -2.80
N GLN A 4 21.08 -6.86 -3.68
CA GLN A 4 22.43 -7.34 -3.38
C GLN A 4 23.36 -6.25 -2.85
N ASN A 5 22.87 -5.04 -2.69
CA ASN A 5 23.67 -3.91 -2.21
C ASN A 5 23.72 -3.89 -0.69
N ASN A 6 24.85 -4.29 -0.12
CA ASN A 6 25.02 -4.39 1.33
C ASN A 6 25.24 -3.05 2.05
N THR A 7 25.32 -1.94 1.30
CA THR A 7 25.50 -0.61 1.91
C THR A 7 24.20 0.09 2.28
N LEU A 8 23.05 -0.48 1.88
CA LEU A 8 21.74 0.09 2.15
C LEU A 8 21.14 -0.51 3.43
N ASP A 9 20.56 0.36 4.26
CA ASP A 9 19.85 -0.07 5.46
C ASP A 9 18.47 -0.64 5.12
N TYR A 10 17.77 -0.04 4.13
CA TYR A 10 16.43 -0.41 3.71
C TYR A 10 16.29 -0.39 2.19
N ILE A 11 15.51 -1.32 1.68
CA ILE A 11 15.05 -1.32 0.29
C ILE A 11 13.54 -1.38 0.34
N ILE A 12 12.88 -0.36 -0.24
CA ILE A 12 11.41 -0.27 -0.27
C ILE A 12 10.93 -0.63 -1.67
N VAL A 13 10.01 -1.60 -1.74
CA VAL A 13 9.42 -2.05 -3.00
C VAL A 13 7.93 -1.77 -2.97
N ASP A 14 7.46 -0.94 -3.89
CA ASP A 14 6.04 -0.69 -4.09
C ASP A 14 5.52 -1.64 -5.17
N TYR A 15 5.09 -2.81 -4.73
CA TYR A 15 4.56 -3.85 -5.61
C TYR A 15 3.32 -4.43 -4.93
N PRO A 16 2.12 -4.01 -5.35
CA PRO A 16 0.87 -4.30 -4.63
C PRO A 16 0.61 -5.76 -4.28
N PHE A 17 1.04 -6.69 -5.11
CA PHE A 17 0.83 -8.12 -4.90
C PHE A 17 2.13 -8.89 -4.67
N ALA A 18 3.18 -8.20 -4.22
CA ALA A 18 4.49 -8.82 -4.01
C ALA A 18 4.43 -10.01 -3.06
N TYR A 19 3.64 -9.91 -2.01
CA TYR A 19 3.54 -10.97 -1.01
C TYR A 19 2.93 -12.26 -1.58
N LEU A 20 2.10 -12.15 -2.61
CA LEU A 20 1.48 -13.30 -3.27
C LEU A 20 2.39 -13.93 -4.33
N ASN A 21 3.49 -13.27 -4.69
CA ASN A 21 4.46 -13.77 -5.65
C ASN A 21 5.52 -14.59 -4.90
N SER A 22 5.57 -15.90 -5.16
CA SER A 22 6.47 -16.80 -4.44
C SER A 22 7.95 -16.46 -4.60
N GLU A 23 8.34 -15.87 -5.74
CA GLU A 23 9.72 -15.44 -5.96
C GLU A 23 10.06 -14.18 -5.15
N MET A 24 9.18 -13.20 -5.17
CA MET A 24 9.38 -11.96 -4.40
C MET A 24 9.28 -12.18 -2.91
N GLN A 25 8.42 -13.08 -2.48
CA GLN A 25 8.21 -13.36 -1.06
C GLN A 25 9.50 -13.73 -0.33
N LYS A 26 10.41 -14.39 -1.01
CA LYS A 26 11.71 -14.80 -0.46
C LYS A 26 12.60 -13.62 -0.08
N PHE A 27 12.40 -12.48 -0.70
CA PHE A 27 13.23 -11.28 -0.51
C PHE A 27 12.56 -10.23 0.39
N ILE A 28 11.34 -10.48 0.83
CA ILE A 28 10.58 -9.52 1.65
C ILE A 28 10.74 -9.87 3.12
N ASP A 29 11.34 -8.96 3.88
CA ASP A 29 11.50 -9.12 5.32
C ASP A 29 10.27 -8.64 6.08
N VAL A 30 9.65 -7.54 5.63
CA VAL A 30 8.49 -6.94 6.27
C VAL A 30 7.52 -6.45 5.20
N THR A 31 6.24 -6.79 5.36
CA THR A 31 5.18 -6.27 4.50
C THR A 31 4.34 -5.26 5.25
N ILE A 32 4.04 -4.14 4.60
CA ILE A 32 3.21 -3.08 5.15
C ILE A 32 1.98 -2.91 4.25
N PHE A 33 0.80 -2.98 4.86
CA PHE A 33 -0.46 -2.71 4.17
C PHE A 33 -1.03 -1.40 4.70
N ILE A 34 -1.29 -0.46 3.80
CA ILE A 34 -1.94 0.80 4.16
C ILE A 34 -3.43 0.62 3.92
N ASP A 35 -4.17 0.49 5.01
CA ASP A 35 -5.60 0.20 4.97
C ASP A 35 -6.39 1.51 4.90
N THR A 36 -6.77 1.89 3.68
CA THR A 36 -7.57 3.09 3.43
C THR A 36 -8.98 2.65 3.07
N PRO A 37 -10.02 3.18 3.76
CA PRO A 37 -11.40 2.93 3.35
C PRO A 37 -11.58 3.26 1.88
N LEU A 38 -12.32 2.42 1.14
CA LEU A 38 -12.40 2.53 -0.32
C LEU A 38 -13.04 3.84 -0.77
N ASP A 39 -13.98 4.38 -0.01
CA ASP A 39 -14.60 5.67 -0.31
C ASP A 39 -13.58 6.82 -0.22
N ILE A 40 -12.72 6.80 0.80
CA ILE A 40 -11.68 7.81 0.98
C ILE A 40 -10.61 7.67 -0.12
N ALA A 41 -10.21 6.44 -0.41
CA ALA A 41 -9.22 6.19 -1.46
C ALA A 41 -9.73 6.67 -2.82
N MET A 42 -10.99 6.40 -3.13
CA MET A 42 -11.61 6.83 -4.37
C MET A 42 -11.69 8.37 -4.45
N ALA A 43 -12.13 9.00 -3.36
CA ALA A 43 -12.23 10.47 -3.33
C ALA A 43 -10.86 11.11 -3.52
N ARG A 44 -9.83 10.62 -2.85
CA ARG A 44 -8.47 11.13 -3.00
C ARG A 44 -7.95 10.98 -4.42
N ARG A 45 -8.22 9.84 -5.04
CA ARG A 45 -7.81 9.59 -6.42
C ARG A 45 -8.47 10.56 -7.38
N ILE A 46 -9.78 10.76 -7.25
CA ILE A 46 -10.53 11.69 -8.11
C ILE A 46 -9.99 13.10 -7.94
N LEU A 47 -9.78 13.55 -6.71
CA LEU A 47 -9.27 14.89 -6.44
C LEU A 47 -7.85 15.10 -7.00
N ARG A 48 -7.03 14.07 -6.98
CA ARG A 48 -5.64 14.15 -7.46
C ARG A 48 -5.55 14.06 -8.99
N ASP A 49 -6.20 13.05 -9.57
CA ASP A 49 -5.99 12.67 -10.96
C ASP A 49 -6.90 13.41 -11.94
N PHE A 50 -8.06 13.90 -11.47
CA PHE A 50 -9.06 14.55 -12.31
C PHE A 50 -9.29 16.01 -11.94
N LYS A 51 -8.29 16.66 -11.37
CA LYS A 51 -8.40 18.06 -10.95
C LYS A 51 -8.83 18.97 -12.10
N GLU A 52 -8.34 18.69 -13.33
CA GLU A 52 -8.69 19.43 -14.54
C GLU A 52 -9.46 18.53 -15.53
N GLY A 53 -10.01 17.43 -15.02
CA GLY A 53 -10.75 16.50 -15.84
C GLY A 53 -12.17 16.97 -16.16
N THR A 54 -12.73 16.38 -17.21
CA THR A 54 -14.12 16.63 -17.58
C THR A 54 -15.06 15.72 -16.78
N ILE A 55 -16.34 16.08 -16.78
CA ILE A 55 -17.38 15.24 -16.15
C ILE A 55 -17.40 13.85 -16.79
N ASP A 56 -17.26 13.79 -18.12
CA ASP A 56 -17.26 12.51 -18.84
C ASP A 56 -16.08 11.63 -18.45
N GLU A 57 -14.91 12.21 -18.26
CA GLU A 57 -13.73 11.45 -17.81
C GLU A 57 -13.95 10.87 -16.41
N ILE A 58 -14.50 11.67 -15.50
CA ILE A 58 -14.81 11.21 -14.14
C ILE A 58 -15.87 10.11 -14.16
N HIS A 59 -16.91 10.28 -14.97
CA HIS A 59 -17.95 9.29 -15.12
C HIS A 59 -17.40 7.96 -15.61
N ASN A 60 -16.55 8.00 -16.63
CA ASN A 60 -15.90 6.80 -17.16
C ASN A 60 -15.01 6.11 -16.12
N ASP A 61 -14.28 6.90 -15.33
CA ASP A 61 -13.44 6.35 -14.27
C ASP A 61 -14.29 5.65 -13.21
N LEU A 62 -15.40 6.26 -12.82
CA LEU A 62 -16.29 5.66 -11.82
C LEU A 62 -16.95 4.37 -12.34
N GLU A 63 -17.32 4.33 -13.61
CA GLU A 63 -17.85 3.10 -14.22
C GLU A 63 -16.80 1.99 -14.22
N HIS A 64 -15.56 2.33 -14.55
CA HIS A 64 -14.44 1.38 -14.52
C HIS A 64 -14.20 0.88 -13.10
N TYR A 65 -14.28 1.78 -12.11
CA TYR A 65 -14.12 1.42 -10.71
C TYR A 65 -15.19 0.40 -10.29
N MET A 66 -16.44 0.66 -10.59
CA MET A 66 -17.53 -0.24 -10.22
C MET A 66 -17.45 -1.59 -10.92
N THR A 67 -16.97 -1.61 -12.17
CA THR A 67 -16.91 -2.83 -12.97
C THR A 67 -15.70 -3.69 -12.65
N TYR A 68 -14.53 -3.07 -12.39
CA TYR A 68 -13.26 -3.80 -12.26
C TYR A 68 -12.49 -3.49 -11.00
N ALA A 69 -12.20 -2.23 -10.75
CA ALA A 69 -11.22 -1.85 -9.72
C ALA A 69 -11.67 -2.17 -8.30
N ARG A 70 -12.96 -1.96 -8.00
CA ARG A 70 -13.50 -2.23 -6.67
C ARG A 70 -13.30 -3.69 -6.28
N LYS A 71 -13.54 -4.59 -7.22
CA LYS A 71 -13.37 -6.04 -6.98
C LYS A 71 -11.92 -6.37 -6.65
N ALA A 72 -10.98 -5.78 -7.39
CA ALA A 72 -9.55 -6.00 -7.14
C ALA A 72 -9.13 -5.46 -5.77
N TYR A 73 -9.62 -4.30 -5.37
CA TYR A 73 -9.32 -3.74 -4.05
C TYR A 73 -9.89 -4.59 -2.92
N LEU A 74 -11.12 -5.09 -3.07
CA LEU A 74 -11.72 -5.98 -2.08
C LEU A 74 -10.93 -7.28 -1.97
N GLU A 75 -10.45 -7.81 -3.07
CA GLU A 75 -9.63 -9.01 -3.06
C GLU A 75 -8.29 -8.76 -2.34
N ALA A 76 -7.68 -7.62 -2.55
CA ALA A 76 -6.46 -7.24 -1.84
C ALA A 76 -6.69 -7.16 -0.33
N ILE A 77 -7.83 -6.62 0.09
CA ILE A 77 -8.19 -6.57 1.51
C ILE A 77 -8.33 -7.99 2.09
N HIS A 78 -8.88 -8.91 1.33
CA HIS A 78 -9.08 -10.29 1.80
C HIS A 78 -7.81 -11.13 1.75
N THR A 79 -6.90 -10.88 0.81
CA THR A 79 -5.74 -11.75 0.58
C THR A 79 -4.42 -11.15 1.02
N VAL A 80 -4.22 -9.84 0.84
CA VAL A 80 -2.95 -9.18 1.15
C VAL A 80 -2.92 -8.68 2.59
N LYS A 81 -3.98 -8.00 3.03
CA LYS A 81 -4.05 -7.42 4.36
C LYS A 81 -3.83 -8.45 5.48
N PRO A 82 -4.51 -9.62 5.48
CA PRO A 82 -4.32 -10.60 6.57
C PRO A 82 -2.91 -11.18 6.63
N ASN A 83 -2.17 -11.13 5.54
CA ASN A 83 -0.80 -11.66 5.46
C ASN A 83 0.26 -10.58 5.65
N SER A 84 -0.15 -9.35 5.94
CA SER A 84 0.78 -8.24 6.12
C SER A 84 1.27 -8.16 7.56
N ASP A 85 2.54 -7.81 7.74
CA ASP A 85 3.15 -7.70 9.07
C ASP A 85 2.72 -6.45 9.80
N ILE A 86 2.57 -5.35 9.07
CA ILE A 86 2.19 -4.06 9.62
C ILE A 86 0.98 -3.54 8.84
N ILE A 87 -0.06 -3.13 9.56
CA ILE A 87 -1.24 -2.53 8.96
C ILE A 87 -1.35 -1.10 9.47
N LEU A 88 -1.32 -0.14 8.56
CA LEU A 88 -1.40 1.28 8.87
C LEU A 88 -2.76 1.83 8.47
N ASP A 89 -3.29 2.76 9.27
CA ASP A 89 -4.55 3.43 8.98
C ASP A 89 -4.35 4.48 7.88
N GLY A 90 -4.80 4.17 6.67
CA GLY A 90 -4.67 5.05 5.52
C GLY A 90 -5.59 6.25 5.53
N SER A 91 -6.53 6.35 6.48
CA SER A 91 -7.39 7.52 6.60
C SER A 91 -6.67 8.71 7.26
N LEU A 92 -5.55 8.45 7.92
CA LEU A 92 -4.74 9.47 8.58
C LEU A 92 -3.97 10.33 7.58
N SER A 93 -3.38 11.42 8.07
CA SER A 93 -2.51 12.27 7.24
C SER A 93 -1.24 11.52 6.85
N VAL A 94 -0.57 11.98 5.78
CA VAL A 94 0.68 11.36 5.32
C VAL A 94 1.72 11.37 6.43
N SER A 95 1.86 12.47 7.17
CA SER A 95 2.85 12.56 8.26
C SER A 95 2.54 11.59 9.39
N GLU A 96 1.28 11.40 9.74
CA GLU A 96 0.88 10.44 10.75
C GLU A 96 1.16 9.00 10.31
N ILE A 97 0.86 8.68 9.05
CA ILE A 97 1.15 7.35 8.49
C ILE A 97 2.65 7.08 8.53
N ILE A 98 3.47 8.04 8.12
CA ILE A 98 4.92 7.92 8.15
C ILE A 98 5.42 7.69 9.57
N ASN A 99 4.92 8.46 10.53
CA ASN A 99 5.33 8.31 11.92
C ASN A 99 5.00 6.93 12.48
N HIS A 100 3.81 6.42 12.17
CA HIS A 100 3.43 5.07 12.59
C HIS A 100 4.29 4.01 11.92
N ALA A 101 4.61 4.18 10.64
CA ALA A 101 5.48 3.24 9.92
C ALA A 101 6.87 3.19 10.56
N VAL A 102 7.44 4.35 10.87
CA VAL A 102 8.77 4.44 11.50
C VAL A 102 8.77 3.80 12.88
N GLU A 103 7.73 4.04 13.67
CA GLU A 103 7.61 3.42 14.99
C GLU A 103 7.54 1.89 14.91
N GLU A 104 6.73 1.37 14.01
CA GLU A 104 6.57 -0.08 13.85
C GLU A 104 7.86 -0.75 13.35
N LEU A 105 8.54 -0.12 12.42
CA LEU A 105 9.82 -0.62 11.93
C LEU A 105 10.90 -0.58 13.03
N GLY A 106 10.90 0.47 13.84
CA GLY A 106 11.82 0.60 14.96
C GLY A 106 11.63 -0.50 16.00
N ARG A 107 10.38 -0.83 16.32
CA ARG A 107 10.08 -1.93 17.24
C ARG A 107 10.60 -3.26 16.72
N ARG A 108 10.46 -3.51 15.42
CA ARG A 108 10.93 -4.75 14.80
C ARG A 108 12.46 -4.84 14.80
N GLU A 109 13.15 -3.73 14.59
CA GLU A 109 14.60 -3.68 14.69
C GLU A 109 15.09 -4.04 16.09
N VAL A 110 14.43 -3.49 17.11
CA VAL A 110 14.76 -3.80 18.51
C VAL A 110 14.56 -5.28 18.80
N ILE A 111 13.49 -5.89 18.30
CA ILE A 111 13.23 -7.32 18.47
C ILE A 111 14.31 -8.17 17.78
N VAL A 112 14.71 -7.79 16.56
CA VAL A 112 15.71 -8.53 15.80
C VAL A 112 17.10 -8.39 16.41
N ASN A 113 17.45 -7.23 16.92
CA ASN A 113 18.77 -6.93 17.46
C ASN A 113 18.89 -7.20 18.96
N GLY A 114 17.75 -7.36 19.61
CA GLY A 114 17.70 -7.58 21.05
C GLY A 114 17.64 -9.02 21.43
#